data_798ba9206e46b6386e5625559bb73207
#
_entry.id   798ba9206e46b6386e5625559bb73207
#
_cell.length_a   1.000
_cell.length_b   1.000
_cell.length_c   1.000
_cell.angle_alpha   90.00
_cell.angle_beta   90.00
_cell.angle_gamma   90.00
#
_symmetry.space_group_name_H-M   'P 1'
#
loop_
_entity.id
_entity.type
_entity.pdbx_description
1 polymer ?
#
loop_
_entity_poly.entity_id
_entity_poly.type
_entity_poly.pdbx_seq_one_letter_code
_entity_poly.pdbx_strand_id
1 'polypeptide(L)'
;MSKSFFQKSLLLFFIPFCFYSNSSAQIENVTERHPVYPFLKKMQVQGVLKNYDDFIIPFSREEVNSFLSQIDSSRNELSTSDREFLDRMKDKLSLMNEDRINLFDEFTGELIDNLIADKEKHLYHYKDSVIFLYVDPIIEYKFIYSDIVKSSASLLNYGGVIAGSYNDWFGFYLEGTNGTVFGNRNSASIDKRVEQSFTFNNTKINFFDGTQGYLRIHKDIFNLQLGRERILWGRGNLNRMILSDNPPLFDFIKIDLSYKSLKYDFIHAWLIQPKISVFVDSLSGEIRNKPAKYLAVSRLSFTPNENISFGVSQAIIYANRPFEAAYLNPFLVWESAQRSLNDLDNSFLSLDGRYKITNGLEFNSAILIDDIHFGKLFKNWATIHNRIAWQVGAMITSPLSFDDLTLKFEYLQIRPYIFIHPGLGESLTYTNNTYLLGFDLPPNSIRLSSELSYRLSGRMNITLRYDHSLHGNNIYDKDEKLVRNVGANIYENNTISDPETAHLLDGDRELTDYVSINYVYEFLYGFYLEAEYQFRRNVLMEKKTLQNILWGSVGINF
;
A
#
# COMPACT_ATOMS: atom_id res chain seq x y z
N MET A 1 -4.50 55.16 16.89
CA MET A 1 -5.19 54.84 15.65
C MET A 1 -4.42 53.71 14.99
N SER A 2 -4.87 52.55 14.75
CA SER A 2 -6.06 51.76 15.14
C SER A 2 -5.68 50.29 14.98
N LYS A 3 -5.74 49.53 16.09
CA LYS A 3 -5.52 48.04 16.16
C LYS A 3 -6.79 47.25 15.82
N SER A 4 -7.67 47.79 14.96
CA SER A 4 -9.04 47.24 14.80
C SER A 4 -9.30 46.65 13.40
N PHE A 5 -8.33 46.55 12.51
CA PHE A 5 -8.57 46.08 11.12
C PHE A 5 -8.18 44.62 10.84
N PHE A 6 -7.44 43.95 11.77
CA PHE A 6 -6.98 42.59 11.54
C PHE A 6 -7.82 41.48 12.17
N GLN A 7 -8.88 41.84 12.91
CA GLN A 7 -9.74 40.88 13.61
C GLN A 7 -11.07 40.55 12.90
N LYS A 8 -11.38 41.17 11.76
CA LYS A 8 -12.67 40.95 11.04
C LYS A 8 -12.58 40.12 9.77
N SER A 9 -11.39 39.64 9.37
CA SER A 9 -11.22 38.87 8.11
C SER A 9 -11.09 37.36 8.30
N LEU A 10 -11.16 36.83 9.53
CA LEU A 10 -11.03 35.39 9.80
C LEU A 10 -12.34 34.67 10.13
N LEU A 11 -13.49 35.34 9.95
CA LEU A 11 -14.81 34.82 10.35
C LEU A 11 -15.78 34.60 9.18
N LEU A 12 -15.27 34.48 7.94
CA LEU A 12 -16.14 34.42 6.75
C LEU A 12 -15.98 33.12 5.93
N PHE A 13 -15.60 32.00 6.56
CA PHE A 13 -15.55 30.69 5.88
C PHE A 13 -16.31 29.56 6.61
N PHE A 14 -17.25 29.89 7.48
CA PHE A 14 -18.24 28.92 7.95
C PHE A 14 -19.63 29.32 7.40
N ILE A 15 -19.87 28.96 6.15
CA ILE A 15 -21.24 28.87 5.63
C ILE A 15 -21.76 27.51 6.04
N PRO A 16 -22.75 27.38 6.92
CA PRO A 16 -23.42 26.12 7.16
C PRO A 16 -24.28 25.79 5.94
N PHE A 17 -23.76 24.95 5.04
CA PHE A 17 -24.59 24.29 4.04
C PHE A 17 -25.41 23.21 4.73
N CYS A 18 -26.56 23.56 5.22
CA CYS A 18 -27.57 22.60 5.63
C CYS A 18 -28.21 22.00 4.38
N PHE A 19 -27.73 20.83 3.95
CA PHE A 19 -28.47 19.97 3.06
C PHE A 19 -28.92 18.74 3.85
N TYR A 20 -30.19 18.58 4.00
CA TYR A 20 -30.82 17.37 4.51
C TYR A 20 -30.78 16.31 3.40
N SER A 21 -29.90 15.34 3.51
CA SER A 21 -30.06 14.05 2.87
C SER A 21 -30.23 12.97 3.95
N ASN A 22 -31.25 12.16 3.84
CA ASN A 22 -31.55 11.06 4.77
C ASN A 22 -30.72 9.81 4.44
N SER A 23 -29.43 9.98 4.19
CA SER A 23 -28.51 8.87 3.91
C SER A 23 -27.36 8.96 4.90
N SER A 24 -27.25 7.99 5.79
CA SER A 24 -26.06 7.87 6.64
C SER A 24 -24.93 7.30 5.78
N ALA A 25 -24.14 8.17 5.16
CA ALA A 25 -23.00 7.74 4.38
C ALA A 25 -21.85 7.29 5.26
N GLN A 26 -21.14 6.26 4.81
CA GLN A 26 -19.96 5.67 5.45
C GLN A 26 -18.73 6.13 4.70
N ILE A 27 -18.18 7.26 5.11
CA ILE A 27 -17.12 7.96 4.35
C ILE A 27 -15.73 7.49 4.72
N GLU A 28 -15.57 6.87 5.90
CA GLU A 28 -14.29 6.27 6.30
C GLU A 28 -13.90 5.12 5.34
N ASN A 29 -12.58 4.94 5.15
CA ASN A 29 -12.04 3.91 4.26
C ASN A 29 -12.05 2.53 4.93
N VAL A 30 -12.24 1.50 4.12
CA VAL A 30 -11.94 0.12 4.49
C VAL A 30 -10.44 -0.10 4.25
N THR A 31 -9.69 -0.46 5.29
CA THR A 31 -8.22 -0.57 5.26
C THR A 31 -7.73 -1.45 4.11
N GLU A 32 -6.56 -1.17 3.56
CA GLU A 32 -6.02 -1.82 2.35
C GLU A 32 -5.79 -3.33 2.49
N ARG A 33 -5.61 -3.82 3.74
CA ARG A 33 -5.42 -5.24 4.04
C ARG A 33 -6.71 -6.01 4.23
N HIS A 34 -7.84 -5.34 4.18
CA HIS A 34 -9.13 -5.98 4.41
C HIS A 34 -9.40 -7.08 3.37
N PRO A 35 -9.85 -8.29 3.78
CA PRO A 35 -10.06 -9.42 2.87
C PRO A 35 -11.15 -9.20 1.82
N VAL A 36 -11.89 -8.10 1.90
CA VAL A 36 -12.87 -7.73 0.87
C VAL A 36 -12.22 -7.41 -0.47
N TYR A 37 -11.02 -6.81 -0.52
CA TYR A 37 -10.40 -6.38 -1.78
C TYR A 37 -10.07 -7.55 -2.73
N PRO A 38 -9.41 -8.65 -2.30
CA PRO A 38 -9.25 -9.83 -3.13
C PRO A 38 -10.57 -10.42 -3.62
N PHE A 39 -11.62 -10.37 -2.80
CA PHE A 39 -12.96 -10.82 -3.18
C PHE A 39 -13.59 -9.93 -4.24
N LEU A 40 -13.58 -8.60 -4.07
CA LEU A 40 -14.09 -7.66 -5.07
C LEU A 40 -13.36 -7.83 -6.41
N LYS A 41 -12.04 -8.01 -6.36
CA LYS A 41 -11.24 -8.27 -7.57
C LYS A 41 -11.63 -9.59 -8.25
N LYS A 42 -11.81 -10.68 -7.49
CA LYS A 42 -12.32 -11.95 -8.01
C LYS A 42 -13.66 -11.77 -8.71
N MET A 43 -14.63 -11.09 -8.07
CA MET A 43 -15.95 -10.84 -8.61
C MET A 43 -15.92 -9.97 -9.89
N GLN A 44 -15.01 -8.99 -9.95
CA GLN A 44 -14.82 -8.17 -11.13
C GLN A 44 -14.28 -9.01 -12.31
N VAL A 45 -13.30 -9.87 -12.08
CA VAL A 45 -12.74 -10.75 -13.13
C VAL A 45 -13.77 -11.78 -13.60
N GLN A 46 -14.61 -12.31 -12.70
CA GLN A 46 -15.73 -13.19 -13.04
C GLN A 46 -16.86 -12.48 -13.81
N GLY A 47 -16.88 -11.13 -13.85
CA GLY A 47 -17.92 -10.35 -14.51
C GLY A 47 -19.17 -10.11 -13.67
N VAL A 48 -19.18 -10.56 -12.43
CA VAL A 48 -20.27 -10.33 -11.46
C VAL A 48 -20.27 -8.87 -10.99
N LEU A 49 -19.10 -8.32 -10.69
CA LEU A 49 -18.94 -6.92 -10.29
C LEU A 49 -18.52 -6.07 -11.48
N LYS A 50 -19.29 -5.01 -11.75
CA LYS A 50 -19.02 -4.05 -12.84
C LYS A 50 -18.41 -2.77 -12.29
N ASN A 51 -17.70 -2.03 -13.14
CA ASN A 51 -17.14 -0.70 -12.84
C ASN A 51 -16.19 -0.64 -11.62
N TYR A 52 -15.64 -1.78 -11.21
CA TYR A 52 -14.62 -1.85 -10.18
C TYR A 52 -13.22 -1.71 -10.79
N ASP A 53 -12.41 -0.84 -10.23
CA ASP A 53 -11.01 -0.65 -10.61
C ASP A 53 -10.14 -0.49 -9.36
N ASP A 54 -9.32 -1.49 -9.08
CA ASP A 54 -8.45 -1.61 -7.92
C ASP A 54 -7.08 -0.93 -8.09
N PHE A 55 -6.93 -0.05 -9.07
CA PHE A 55 -5.66 0.64 -9.29
C PHE A 55 -5.20 1.45 -8.07
N ILE A 56 -6.15 2.10 -7.40
CA ILE A 56 -5.92 2.80 -6.15
C ILE A 56 -6.89 2.25 -5.09
N ILE A 57 -6.34 1.80 -3.99
CA ILE A 57 -7.07 1.43 -2.77
C ILE A 57 -6.42 2.10 -1.56
N PRO A 58 -7.15 2.40 -0.47
CA PRO A 58 -8.47 1.91 -0.11
C PRO A 58 -9.65 2.68 -0.72
N PHE A 59 -10.82 2.05 -0.69
CA PHE A 59 -12.12 2.64 -0.97
C PHE A 59 -12.84 2.99 0.33
N SER A 60 -13.81 3.92 0.26
CA SER A 60 -14.72 4.16 1.37
C SER A 60 -15.60 2.94 1.65
N ARG A 61 -16.09 2.85 2.87
CA ARG A 61 -17.05 1.81 3.26
C ARG A 61 -18.32 1.89 2.42
N GLU A 62 -18.79 3.09 2.08
CA GLU A 62 -19.92 3.30 1.18
C GLU A 62 -19.67 2.69 -0.21
N GLU A 63 -18.51 2.97 -0.83
CA GLU A 63 -18.15 2.38 -2.13
C GLU A 63 -18.11 0.85 -2.04
N VAL A 64 -17.48 0.31 -0.98
CA VAL A 64 -17.40 -1.14 -0.77
C VAL A 64 -18.80 -1.73 -0.58
N ASN A 65 -19.68 -1.12 0.19
CA ASN A 65 -21.06 -1.58 0.38
C ASN A 65 -21.87 -1.53 -0.93
N SER A 66 -21.65 -0.52 -1.77
CA SER A 66 -22.24 -0.45 -3.10
C SER A 66 -21.78 -1.64 -3.97
N PHE A 67 -20.49 -1.98 -3.94
CA PHE A 67 -19.94 -3.14 -4.65
C PHE A 67 -20.52 -4.47 -4.12
N LEU A 68 -20.60 -4.64 -2.80
CA LEU A 68 -21.19 -5.84 -2.19
C LEU A 68 -22.69 -5.98 -2.54
N SER A 69 -23.43 -4.88 -2.58
CA SER A 69 -24.84 -4.87 -2.98
C SER A 69 -25.02 -5.24 -4.46
N GLN A 70 -24.11 -4.79 -5.33
CA GLN A 70 -24.11 -5.20 -6.73
C GLN A 70 -23.83 -6.70 -6.90
N ILE A 71 -22.85 -7.23 -6.15
CA ILE A 71 -22.53 -8.68 -6.16
C ILE A 71 -23.73 -9.49 -5.66
N ASP A 72 -24.42 -9.03 -4.60
CA ASP A 72 -25.59 -9.70 -4.05
C ASP A 72 -26.77 -9.79 -5.04
N SER A 73 -26.89 -8.83 -5.95
CA SER A 73 -27.91 -8.90 -7.00
C SER A 73 -27.70 -10.08 -7.98
N SER A 74 -26.47 -10.60 -8.07
CA SER A 74 -26.07 -11.77 -8.85
C SER A 74 -25.72 -12.99 -7.97
N ARG A 75 -26.26 -13.06 -6.75
CA ARG A 75 -25.95 -14.07 -5.72
C ARG A 75 -26.02 -15.51 -6.21
N ASN A 76 -26.94 -15.81 -7.14
CA ASN A 76 -27.12 -17.17 -7.66
C ASN A 76 -25.93 -17.65 -8.53
N GLU A 77 -25.11 -16.76 -9.02
CA GLU A 77 -23.91 -17.05 -9.81
C GLU A 77 -22.69 -17.37 -8.94
N LEU A 78 -22.78 -17.14 -7.62
CA LEU A 78 -21.68 -17.32 -6.67
C LEU A 78 -21.58 -18.78 -6.19
N SER A 79 -20.36 -19.22 -5.89
CA SER A 79 -20.11 -20.46 -5.15
C SER A 79 -20.69 -20.38 -3.71
N THR A 80 -20.75 -21.51 -3.01
CA THR A 80 -21.23 -21.53 -1.63
C THR A 80 -20.30 -20.72 -0.71
N SER A 81 -19.00 -20.89 -0.82
CA SER A 81 -18.02 -20.17 0.00
C SER A 81 -17.98 -18.66 -0.31
N ASP A 82 -18.19 -18.27 -1.56
CA ASP A 82 -18.29 -16.84 -1.93
C ASP A 82 -19.58 -16.20 -1.40
N ARG A 83 -20.70 -16.94 -1.36
CA ARG A 83 -21.96 -16.48 -0.74
C ARG A 83 -21.80 -16.28 0.78
N GLU A 84 -21.22 -17.26 1.45
CA GLU A 84 -20.92 -17.16 2.88
C GLU A 84 -20.00 -15.96 3.18
N PHE A 85 -18.98 -15.75 2.34
CA PHE A 85 -18.07 -14.61 2.49
C PHE A 85 -18.78 -13.28 2.24
N LEU A 86 -19.63 -13.20 1.20
CA LEU A 86 -20.43 -12.01 0.89
C LEU A 86 -21.33 -11.64 2.09
N ASP A 87 -22.04 -12.60 2.66
CA ASP A 87 -22.91 -12.37 3.82
C ASP A 87 -22.12 -11.79 4.99
N ARG A 88 -20.99 -12.39 5.30
CA ARG A 88 -20.11 -11.90 6.37
C ARG A 88 -19.58 -10.49 6.10
N MET A 89 -19.20 -10.18 4.87
CA MET A 89 -18.71 -8.83 4.52
C MET A 89 -19.85 -7.81 4.57
N LYS A 90 -21.05 -8.18 4.18
CA LYS A 90 -22.23 -7.31 4.33
C LYS A 90 -22.55 -7.06 5.80
N ASP A 91 -22.48 -8.07 6.66
CA ASP A 91 -22.68 -7.91 8.09
C ASP A 91 -21.63 -6.97 8.71
N LYS A 92 -20.36 -7.16 8.38
CA LYS A 92 -19.23 -6.35 8.89
C LYS A 92 -19.24 -4.90 8.41
N LEU A 93 -19.60 -4.67 7.17
CA LEU A 93 -19.43 -3.37 6.52
C LEU A 93 -20.74 -2.59 6.39
N SER A 94 -21.90 -3.22 6.58
CA SER A 94 -23.20 -2.56 6.53
C SER A 94 -23.49 -1.82 7.83
N LEU A 95 -23.96 -0.58 7.77
CA LEU A 95 -24.51 0.13 8.92
C LEU A 95 -25.96 -0.28 9.26
N MET A 96 -26.60 -1.08 8.42
CA MET A 96 -28.02 -1.41 8.55
C MET A 96 -28.28 -2.57 9.52
N ASN A 97 -27.22 -3.20 10.06
CA ASN A 97 -27.38 -4.29 11.00
C ASN A 97 -27.77 -3.76 12.38
N GLU A 98 -29.03 -3.93 12.77
CA GLU A 98 -29.57 -3.53 14.08
C GLU A 98 -29.19 -4.52 15.20
N ASP A 99 -28.73 -5.74 14.84
CA ASP A 99 -28.38 -6.82 15.77
C ASP A 99 -26.92 -6.76 16.28
N ARG A 100 -26.23 -5.63 16.12
CA ARG A 100 -24.85 -5.44 16.59
C ARG A 100 -24.76 -5.49 18.10
N ILE A 101 -23.68 -6.11 18.59
CA ILE A 101 -23.38 -6.14 20.01
C ILE A 101 -22.51 -4.91 20.35
N ASN A 102 -22.97 -4.12 21.32
CA ASN A 102 -22.20 -3.05 21.95
C ASN A 102 -21.64 -3.58 23.28
N LEU A 103 -20.35 -3.98 23.28
CA LEU A 103 -19.74 -4.61 24.46
C LEU A 103 -19.68 -3.68 25.67
N PHE A 104 -19.71 -2.37 25.46
CA PHE A 104 -19.63 -1.38 26.55
C PHE A 104 -20.93 -1.28 27.34
N ASP A 105 -22.08 -1.46 26.71
CA ASP A 105 -23.38 -1.34 27.37
C ASP A 105 -23.68 -2.57 28.27
N GLU A 106 -22.96 -3.67 28.07
CA GLU A 106 -23.21 -4.97 28.70
C GLU A 106 -22.14 -5.37 29.73
N PHE A 107 -21.41 -4.42 30.27
CA PHE A 107 -20.37 -4.67 31.29
C PHE A 107 -20.89 -5.32 32.59
N THR A 108 -22.18 -5.64 32.70
CA THR A 108 -22.86 -6.04 33.93
C THR A 108 -23.17 -7.53 34.08
N GLY A 109 -22.72 -8.40 33.17
CA GLY A 109 -22.91 -9.87 33.42
C GLY A 109 -22.82 -10.78 32.19
N GLU A 110 -23.03 -10.26 30.97
CA GLU A 110 -23.04 -11.05 29.74
C GLU A 110 -21.83 -10.75 28.82
N LEU A 111 -20.83 -10.02 29.33
CA LEU A 111 -19.67 -9.61 28.55
C LEU A 111 -18.96 -10.77 27.86
N ILE A 112 -18.78 -11.89 28.55
CA ILE A 112 -18.09 -13.06 28.00
C ILE A 112 -18.95 -13.71 26.90
N ASP A 113 -20.24 -13.87 27.14
CA ASP A 113 -21.16 -14.51 26.18
C ASP A 113 -21.25 -13.65 24.89
N ASN A 114 -21.30 -12.35 25.04
CA ASN A 114 -21.31 -11.42 23.91
C ASN A 114 -19.95 -11.30 23.19
N LEU A 115 -18.83 -11.39 23.93
CA LEU A 115 -17.51 -11.43 23.34
C LEU A 115 -17.30 -12.67 22.46
N ILE A 116 -17.80 -13.83 22.88
CA ILE A 116 -17.70 -15.10 22.14
C ILE A 116 -18.85 -15.32 21.16
N ALA A 117 -19.88 -14.49 21.17
CA ALA A 117 -20.98 -14.57 20.20
C ALA A 117 -20.43 -14.40 18.78
N ASP A 118 -20.91 -15.22 17.85
CA ASP A 118 -20.51 -15.17 16.45
C ASP A 118 -21.35 -14.17 15.65
N LYS A 119 -21.37 -12.94 16.13
CA LYS A 119 -22.09 -11.78 15.56
C LYS A 119 -21.17 -10.58 15.47
N GLU A 120 -21.56 -9.61 14.64
CA GLU A 120 -20.90 -8.30 14.60
C GLU A 120 -20.93 -7.64 15.97
N LYS A 121 -19.79 -7.14 16.40
CA LYS A 121 -19.62 -6.50 17.69
C LYS A 121 -18.60 -5.39 17.63
N HIS A 122 -18.79 -4.39 18.46
CA HIS A 122 -17.86 -3.30 18.69
C HIS A 122 -17.66 -3.14 20.21
N LEU A 123 -16.50 -2.63 20.61
CA LEU A 123 -16.32 -2.21 22.00
C LEU A 123 -17.35 -1.14 22.36
N TYR A 124 -17.51 -0.16 21.47
CA TYR A 124 -18.55 0.85 21.53
C TYR A 124 -18.99 1.22 20.12
N HIS A 125 -20.28 1.34 19.88
CA HIS A 125 -20.80 1.97 18.68
C HIS A 125 -21.95 2.90 19.02
N TYR A 126 -22.04 3.99 18.26
CA TYR A 126 -23.14 4.94 18.29
C TYR A 126 -23.61 5.24 16.88
N LYS A 127 -24.92 5.25 16.69
CA LYS A 127 -25.52 5.58 15.42
C LYS A 127 -26.82 6.37 15.65
N ASP A 128 -26.96 7.49 14.97
CA ASP A 128 -28.22 8.20 14.77
C ASP A 128 -28.38 8.59 13.29
N SER A 129 -29.26 9.55 12.99
CA SER A 129 -29.48 10.03 11.61
C SER A 129 -28.34 10.88 11.05
N VAL A 130 -27.37 11.31 11.88
CA VAL A 130 -26.36 12.31 11.55
C VAL A 130 -24.94 11.77 11.79
N ILE A 131 -24.76 11.02 12.87
CA ILE A 131 -23.45 10.57 13.36
C ILE A 131 -23.41 9.03 13.35
N PHE A 132 -22.32 8.51 12.84
CA PHE A 132 -21.89 7.15 13.05
C PHE A 132 -20.50 7.15 13.67
N LEU A 133 -20.32 6.39 14.74
CA LEU A 133 -19.06 6.25 15.47
C LEU A 133 -18.90 4.80 15.94
N TYR A 134 -17.70 4.26 15.80
CA TYR A 134 -17.33 3.03 16.47
C TYR A 134 -15.92 3.11 17.07
N VAL A 135 -15.74 2.33 18.12
CA VAL A 135 -14.47 2.16 18.84
C VAL A 135 -14.20 0.68 18.97
N ASP A 136 -13.05 0.22 18.50
CA ASP A 136 -12.68 -1.18 18.52
C ASP A 136 -11.28 -1.39 19.08
N PRO A 137 -11.06 -2.48 19.86
CA PRO A 137 -9.75 -2.86 20.31
C PRO A 137 -8.98 -3.56 19.18
N ILE A 138 -7.67 -3.36 19.16
CA ILE A 138 -6.73 -4.16 18.39
C ILE A 138 -5.85 -4.92 19.37
N ILE A 139 -5.84 -6.24 19.28
CA ILE A 139 -4.94 -7.08 20.07
C ILE A 139 -4.42 -8.17 19.15
N GLU A 140 -3.09 -8.32 19.08
CA GLU A 140 -2.45 -9.38 18.29
C GLU A 140 -1.27 -9.96 19.09
N TYR A 141 -1.22 -11.27 19.17
CA TYR A 141 -0.03 -12.00 19.58
C TYR A 141 0.52 -12.74 18.36
N LYS A 142 1.80 -12.50 18.03
CA LYS A 142 2.48 -13.13 16.90
C LYS A 142 3.77 -13.80 17.36
N PHE A 143 3.94 -15.07 16.98
CA PHE A 143 5.16 -15.83 17.17
C PHE A 143 5.91 -15.94 15.86
N ILE A 144 7.25 -15.76 15.85
CA ILE A 144 8.12 -15.82 14.68
C ILE A 144 9.33 -16.68 15.01
N TYR A 145 9.64 -17.64 14.14
CA TYR A 145 10.85 -18.45 14.19
C TYR A 145 11.62 -18.34 12.86
N SER A 146 12.94 -18.21 12.93
CA SER A 146 13.83 -18.21 11.76
C SER A 146 15.01 -19.16 12.00
N ASP A 147 15.25 -20.05 11.04
CA ASP A 147 16.36 -21.02 11.10
C ASP A 147 17.73 -20.38 10.87
N ILE A 148 17.83 -19.27 10.13
CA ILE A 148 19.10 -18.52 9.99
C ILE A 148 19.53 -17.93 11.32
N VAL A 149 18.59 -17.29 12.02
CA VAL A 149 18.85 -16.72 13.35
C VAL A 149 18.94 -17.80 14.42
N LYS A 150 18.39 -19.01 14.12
CA LYS A 150 18.23 -20.14 15.04
C LYS A 150 17.57 -19.73 16.36
N SER A 151 16.61 -18.81 16.27
CA SER A 151 15.96 -18.21 17.41
C SER A 151 14.55 -17.75 17.05
N SER A 152 13.77 -17.47 18.09
CA SER A 152 12.39 -17.00 17.97
C SER A 152 12.19 -15.65 18.62
N ALA A 153 11.11 -14.99 18.24
CA ALA A 153 10.56 -13.82 18.88
C ALA A 153 9.06 -13.96 19.03
N SER A 154 8.50 -13.27 20.01
CA SER A 154 7.07 -13.05 20.15
C SER A 154 6.78 -11.55 20.17
N LEU A 155 5.72 -11.16 19.49
CA LEU A 155 5.25 -9.79 19.43
C LEU A 155 3.87 -9.75 20.10
N LEU A 156 3.67 -8.86 21.04
CA LEU A 156 2.35 -8.52 21.57
C LEU A 156 2.05 -7.10 21.13
N ASN A 157 1.09 -6.93 20.25
CA ASN A 157 0.61 -5.64 19.76
C ASN A 157 -0.79 -5.36 20.30
N TYR A 158 -1.02 -4.16 20.82
CA TYR A 158 -2.32 -3.76 21.35
C TYR A 158 -2.58 -2.29 21.09
N GLY A 159 -3.85 -1.94 20.99
CA GLY A 159 -4.27 -0.58 20.69
C GLY A 159 -5.75 -0.53 20.38
N GLY A 160 -6.14 0.40 19.53
CA GLY A 160 -7.53 0.53 19.12
C GLY A 160 -7.74 1.43 17.92
N VAL A 161 -8.96 1.36 17.42
CA VAL A 161 -9.49 2.18 16.33
C VAL A 161 -10.63 3.02 16.87
N ILE A 162 -10.68 4.28 16.42
CA ILE A 162 -11.84 5.15 16.55
C ILE A 162 -12.13 5.67 15.14
N ALA A 163 -13.29 5.36 14.62
CA ALA A 163 -13.65 5.81 13.28
C ALA A 163 -15.14 6.15 13.20
N GLY A 164 -15.50 6.96 12.22
CA GLY A 164 -16.87 7.35 12.03
C GLY A 164 -17.07 8.39 10.96
N SER A 165 -18.34 8.81 10.85
CA SER A 165 -18.77 9.83 9.89
C SER A 165 -19.79 10.79 10.50
N TYR A 166 -19.82 11.98 9.96
CA TYR A 166 -20.82 13.01 10.23
C TYR A 166 -21.55 13.37 8.95
N ASN A 167 -22.85 13.14 8.92
CA ASN A 167 -23.65 13.18 7.71
C ASN A 167 -23.02 12.31 6.58
N ASP A 168 -23.25 12.72 5.34
CA ASP A 168 -22.76 12.10 4.11
C ASP A 168 -21.54 12.80 3.50
N TRP A 169 -20.89 13.72 4.26
CA TRP A 169 -19.81 14.52 3.70
C TRP A 169 -18.50 14.51 4.49
N PHE A 170 -18.49 14.10 5.76
CA PHE A 170 -17.29 14.10 6.59
C PHE A 170 -17.07 12.75 7.25
N GLY A 171 -15.85 12.22 7.15
CA GLY A 171 -15.41 11.00 7.78
C GLY A 171 -14.06 11.16 8.45
N PHE A 172 -13.79 10.33 9.45
CA PHE A 172 -12.51 10.29 10.15
C PHE A 172 -12.15 8.87 10.56
N TYR A 173 -10.87 8.65 10.70
CA TYR A 173 -10.29 7.40 11.18
C TYR A 173 -9.07 7.71 12.05
N LEU A 174 -8.92 7.02 13.15
CA LEU A 174 -7.76 7.06 14.03
C LEU A 174 -7.47 5.65 14.53
N GLU A 175 -6.27 5.16 14.26
CA GLU A 175 -5.73 3.91 14.78
C GLU A 175 -4.42 4.21 15.50
N GLY A 176 -4.26 3.66 16.70
CA GLY A 176 -3.03 3.72 17.44
C GLY A 176 -2.71 2.37 18.08
N THR A 177 -1.51 1.86 17.84
CA THR A 177 -1.05 0.60 18.41
C THR A 177 0.33 0.76 19.05
N ASN A 178 0.55 0.00 20.11
CA ASN A 178 1.85 -0.16 20.76
C ASN A 178 2.17 -1.65 20.88
N GLY A 179 3.38 -2.04 20.54
CA GLY A 179 3.81 -3.42 20.56
C GLY A 179 5.06 -3.65 21.40
N THR A 180 5.11 -4.80 22.04
CA THR A 180 6.27 -5.26 22.82
C THR A 180 6.89 -6.49 22.19
N VAL A 181 8.23 -6.51 22.13
CA VAL A 181 9.02 -7.61 21.59
C VAL A 181 9.60 -8.45 22.73
N PHE A 182 9.38 -9.75 22.68
CA PHE A 182 9.98 -10.74 23.55
C PHE A 182 10.88 -11.67 22.73
N GLY A 183 12.05 -12.05 23.26
CA GLY A 183 12.98 -12.96 22.59
C GLY A 183 13.99 -12.25 21.68
N ASN A 184 14.30 -12.83 20.55
CA ASN A 184 15.41 -12.38 19.69
C ASN A 184 14.99 -11.24 18.76
N ARG A 185 15.74 -10.12 18.79
CA ARG A 185 15.46 -8.92 17.99
C ARG A 185 15.56 -9.15 16.49
N ASN A 186 16.55 -9.95 16.05
CA ASN A 186 16.72 -10.22 14.62
C ASN A 186 15.58 -11.11 14.07
N SER A 187 15.03 -11.98 14.91
CA SER A 187 13.82 -12.72 14.54
C SER A 187 12.58 -11.81 14.53
N ALA A 188 12.49 -10.85 15.44
CA ALA A 188 11.41 -9.87 15.50
C ALA A 188 11.40 -8.94 14.28
N SER A 189 12.58 -8.53 13.78
CA SER A 189 12.70 -7.63 12.61
C SER A 189 12.28 -8.26 11.27
N ILE A 190 11.88 -9.53 11.25
CA ILE A 190 11.17 -10.13 10.12
C ILE A 190 9.78 -9.50 9.94
N ASP A 191 9.16 -9.02 11.01
CA ASP A 191 7.93 -8.24 10.93
C ASP A 191 8.26 -6.80 10.51
N LYS A 192 7.66 -6.33 9.40
CA LYS A 192 7.91 -5.00 8.83
C LYS A 192 7.64 -3.87 9.84
N ARG A 193 6.67 -4.01 10.74
CA ARG A 193 6.35 -3.00 11.76
C ARG A 193 7.53 -2.77 12.69
N VAL A 194 8.22 -3.87 13.05
CA VAL A 194 9.41 -3.84 13.90
C VAL A 194 10.63 -3.35 13.11
N GLU A 195 10.83 -3.85 11.90
CA GLU A 195 11.93 -3.47 11.00
C GLU A 195 11.94 -1.96 10.72
N GLN A 196 10.77 -1.40 10.42
CA GLN A 196 10.59 0.00 10.05
C GLN A 196 10.48 0.96 11.25
N SER A 197 10.41 0.43 12.48
CA SER A 197 10.32 1.25 13.69
C SER A 197 11.67 1.88 14.06
N PHE A 198 11.73 3.20 14.09
CA PHE A 198 12.92 3.94 14.56
C PHE A 198 13.25 3.65 16.02
N THR A 199 12.24 3.42 16.83
CA THR A 199 12.39 3.11 18.26
C THR A 199 13.06 1.76 18.45
N PHE A 200 12.65 0.75 17.65
CA PHE A 200 13.22 -0.59 17.72
C PHE A 200 14.70 -0.64 17.31
N ASN A 201 15.15 0.25 16.45
CA ASN A 201 16.57 0.37 16.06
C ASN A 201 17.48 0.81 17.19
N ASN A 202 16.94 1.30 18.31
CA ASN A 202 17.70 1.53 19.53
C ASN A 202 17.85 0.22 20.32
N THR A 203 19.09 -0.23 20.55
CA THR A 203 19.40 -1.52 21.21
C THR A 203 18.85 -1.68 22.63
N LYS A 204 18.42 -0.60 23.28
CA LYS A 204 17.85 -0.62 24.63
C LYS A 204 16.32 -0.73 24.66
N ILE A 205 15.64 -0.63 23.52
CA ILE A 205 14.19 -0.55 23.44
C ILE A 205 13.63 -1.81 22.77
N ASN A 206 12.64 -2.43 23.39
CA ASN A 206 11.94 -3.63 22.91
C ASN A 206 10.47 -3.36 22.61
N PHE A 207 10.13 -2.15 22.20
CA PHE A 207 8.79 -1.82 21.77
C PHE A 207 8.80 -1.18 20.37
N PHE A 208 7.70 -1.29 19.69
CA PHE A 208 7.39 -0.64 18.43
C PHE A 208 5.99 -0.06 18.51
N ASP A 209 5.70 0.94 17.71
CA ASP A 209 4.41 1.61 17.68
C ASP A 209 3.97 1.84 16.24
N GLY A 210 2.69 2.03 16.06
CA GLY A 210 2.08 2.35 14.78
C GLY A 210 0.92 3.31 14.98
N THR A 211 0.78 4.27 14.07
CA THR A 211 -0.37 5.16 14.06
C THR A 211 -0.79 5.48 12.63
N GLN A 212 -2.09 5.43 12.40
CA GLN A 212 -2.76 5.89 11.19
C GLN A 212 -3.88 6.84 11.61
N GLY A 213 -4.20 7.79 10.76
CA GLY A 213 -5.32 8.66 11.02
C GLY A 213 -5.51 9.66 9.90
N TYR A 214 -6.76 9.92 9.55
CA TYR A 214 -7.11 10.87 8.51
C TYR A 214 -8.48 11.52 8.77
N LEU A 215 -8.64 12.66 8.13
CA LEU A 215 -9.93 13.33 7.93
C LEU A 215 -10.25 13.25 6.45
N ARG A 216 -11.50 12.96 6.11
CA ARG A 216 -11.99 12.87 4.74
C ARG A 216 -13.25 13.71 4.57
N ILE A 217 -13.32 14.43 3.45
CA ILE A 217 -14.49 15.17 3.00
C ILE A 217 -14.92 14.59 1.66
N HIS A 218 -16.19 14.23 1.55
CA HIS A 218 -16.81 13.75 0.32
C HIS A 218 -17.94 14.69 -0.08
N LYS A 219 -18.00 15.03 -1.36
CA LYS A 219 -19.15 15.72 -1.92
C LYS A 219 -19.30 15.41 -3.41
N ASP A 220 -20.38 14.74 -3.76
CA ASP A 220 -20.71 14.36 -5.13
C ASP A 220 -19.54 13.63 -5.83
N ILE A 221 -18.87 14.32 -6.75
CA ILE A 221 -17.74 13.81 -7.52
C ILE A 221 -16.37 14.05 -6.85
N PHE A 222 -16.34 14.81 -5.75
CA PHE A 222 -15.10 15.31 -5.13
C PHE A 222 -14.83 14.63 -3.79
N ASN A 223 -13.61 14.16 -3.60
CA ASN A 223 -13.09 13.70 -2.32
C ASN A 223 -11.80 14.45 -1.98
N LEU A 224 -11.68 14.85 -0.73
CA LEU A 224 -10.46 15.40 -0.13
C LEU A 224 -10.13 14.60 1.12
N GLN A 225 -8.90 14.14 1.23
CA GLN A 225 -8.40 13.43 2.42
C GLN A 225 -7.08 14.04 2.87
N LEU A 226 -6.94 14.26 4.16
CA LEU A 226 -5.73 14.72 4.82
C LEU A 226 -5.39 13.76 5.94
N GLY A 227 -4.18 13.22 5.96
CA GLY A 227 -3.76 12.34 7.06
C GLY A 227 -2.65 11.40 6.68
N ARG A 228 -2.63 10.27 7.38
CA ARG A 228 -1.67 9.17 7.25
C ARG A 228 -2.42 7.86 7.15
N GLU A 229 -2.31 7.22 6.03
CA GLU A 229 -2.93 5.93 5.73
C GLU A 229 -2.09 5.20 4.69
N ARG A 230 -2.17 3.88 4.65
CA ARG A 230 -1.55 3.12 3.57
C ARG A 230 -2.38 3.23 2.30
N ILE A 231 -1.73 3.69 1.25
CA ILE A 231 -2.34 3.79 -0.08
C ILE A 231 -1.57 2.86 -1.02
N LEU A 232 -2.29 1.97 -1.69
CA LEU A 232 -1.74 1.15 -2.76
C LEU A 232 -2.12 1.76 -4.11
N TRP A 233 -1.12 1.99 -4.98
CA TRP A 233 -1.31 2.66 -6.26
C TRP A 233 -0.49 1.95 -7.34
N GLY A 234 -1.17 1.32 -8.27
CA GLY A 234 -0.57 0.58 -9.37
C GLY A 234 -1.44 -0.55 -9.87
N ARG A 235 -1.15 -1.05 -11.07
CA ARG A 235 -2.01 -2.01 -11.79
C ARG A 235 -1.72 -3.48 -11.45
N GLY A 236 -0.59 -3.82 -10.89
CA GLY A 236 -0.23 -5.21 -10.63
C GLY A 236 -1.16 -5.93 -9.65
N ASN A 237 -1.33 -7.22 -9.86
CA ASN A 237 -2.07 -8.09 -8.96
C ASN A 237 -1.23 -8.53 -7.74
N LEU A 238 0.10 -8.56 -7.88
CA LEU A 238 1.05 -9.04 -6.88
C LEU A 238 2.07 -7.98 -6.49
N ASN A 239 2.42 -7.07 -7.41
CA ASN A 239 3.37 -5.98 -7.18
C ASN A 239 2.77 -4.66 -7.67
N ARG A 240 2.92 -3.59 -6.89
CA ARG A 240 2.45 -2.24 -7.22
C ARG A 240 3.63 -1.36 -7.59
N MET A 241 3.62 -0.74 -8.78
CA MET A 241 4.78 0.01 -9.28
C MET A 241 4.91 1.42 -8.71
N ILE A 242 3.80 2.06 -8.35
CA ILE A 242 3.81 3.48 -7.92
C ILE A 242 3.85 3.58 -6.40
N LEU A 243 2.84 3.08 -5.69
CA LEU A 243 2.85 3.01 -4.23
C LEU A 243 2.44 1.61 -3.79
N SER A 244 3.20 1.02 -2.90
CA SER A 244 2.95 -0.32 -2.35
C SER A 244 2.91 -0.30 -0.82
N ASP A 245 2.81 -1.47 -0.23
CA ASP A 245 2.96 -1.67 1.22
C ASP A 245 4.42 -1.83 1.66
N ASN A 246 5.38 -1.63 0.74
CA ASN A 246 6.80 -1.78 1.04
C ASN A 246 7.34 -0.67 1.97
N PRO A 247 7.10 0.65 1.73
CA PRO A 247 7.63 1.70 2.57
C PRO A 247 6.83 1.87 3.87
N PRO A 248 7.41 2.52 4.90
CA PRO A 248 6.63 2.98 6.05
C PRO A 248 5.57 4.00 5.64
N LEU A 249 4.57 4.19 6.50
CA LEU A 249 3.51 5.17 6.30
C LEU A 249 4.06 6.60 6.19
N PHE A 250 3.34 7.43 5.46
CA PHE A 250 3.66 8.86 5.29
C PHE A 250 2.39 9.72 5.36
N ASP A 251 2.57 10.99 5.66
CA ASP A 251 1.49 11.97 5.68
C ASP A 251 1.21 12.47 4.26
N PHE A 252 -0.06 12.75 3.94
CA PHE A 252 -0.45 13.20 2.61
C PHE A 252 -1.71 14.06 2.60
N ILE A 253 -1.86 14.79 1.50
CA ILE A 253 -3.13 15.34 1.02
C ILE A 253 -3.51 14.58 -0.24
N LYS A 254 -4.74 14.07 -0.32
CA LYS A 254 -5.27 13.34 -1.48
C LYS A 254 -6.54 14.02 -1.98
N ILE A 255 -6.66 14.13 -3.29
CA ILE A 255 -7.84 14.63 -3.99
C ILE A 255 -8.25 13.61 -5.03
N ASP A 256 -9.52 13.24 -5.04
CA ASP A 256 -10.11 12.37 -6.04
C ASP A 256 -11.31 13.07 -6.70
N LEU A 257 -11.38 12.97 -8.01
CA LEU A 257 -12.50 13.46 -8.82
C LEU A 257 -13.00 12.32 -9.69
N SER A 258 -14.27 11.97 -9.56
CA SER A 258 -14.88 10.88 -10.33
C SER A 258 -16.09 11.36 -11.10
N TYR A 259 -16.05 11.25 -12.42
CA TYR A 259 -17.19 11.61 -13.28
C TYR A 259 -17.39 10.58 -14.40
N LYS A 260 -18.42 9.77 -14.29
CA LYS A 260 -18.75 8.69 -15.24
C LYS A 260 -17.55 7.74 -15.41
N SER A 261 -17.04 7.63 -16.65
CA SER A 261 -15.89 6.80 -17.00
C SER A 261 -14.53 7.42 -16.74
N LEU A 262 -14.49 8.68 -16.30
CA LEU A 262 -13.25 9.40 -16.01
C LEU A 262 -13.05 9.51 -14.51
N LYS A 263 -11.83 9.23 -14.07
CA LYS A 263 -11.40 9.46 -12.70
C LYS A 263 -10.04 10.17 -12.72
N TYR A 264 -9.91 11.18 -11.87
CA TYR A 264 -8.66 11.88 -11.62
C TYR A 264 -8.31 11.76 -10.15
N ASP A 265 -7.10 11.29 -9.87
CA ASP A 265 -6.57 11.10 -8.53
C ASP A 265 -5.28 11.92 -8.39
N PHE A 266 -5.09 12.54 -7.25
CA PHE A 266 -3.91 13.33 -6.90
C PHE A 266 -3.49 13.10 -5.46
N ILE A 267 -2.19 12.96 -5.21
CA ILE A 267 -1.60 12.90 -3.87
C ILE A 267 -0.39 13.83 -3.83
N HIS A 268 -0.29 14.59 -2.76
CA HIS A 268 0.94 15.25 -2.33
C HIS A 268 1.33 14.71 -0.96
N ALA A 269 2.53 14.15 -0.84
CA ALA A 269 2.99 13.43 0.34
C ALA A 269 4.30 13.99 0.91
N TRP A 270 4.45 13.86 2.23
CA TRP A 270 5.66 14.18 2.98
C TRP A 270 6.42 12.90 3.27
N LEU A 271 7.65 12.82 2.78
CA LEU A 271 8.50 11.64 2.88
C LEU A 271 9.66 11.86 3.86
N ILE A 272 10.27 10.77 4.30
CA ILE A 272 11.47 10.76 5.13
C ILE A 272 12.68 10.55 4.23
N GLN A 273 13.71 11.39 4.37
CA GLN A 273 14.98 11.18 3.66
C GLN A 273 15.76 9.99 4.24
N PRO A 274 16.55 9.26 3.43
CA PRO A 274 17.36 8.13 3.88
C PRO A 274 18.40 8.53 4.93
N LYS A 275 19.01 9.70 4.79
CA LYS A 275 20.02 10.23 5.73
C LYS A 275 19.44 11.32 6.61
N ILE A 276 19.46 11.07 7.89
CA ILE A 276 19.12 12.04 8.94
C ILE A 276 20.43 12.45 9.61
N SER A 277 20.76 13.73 9.53
CA SER A 277 21.92 14.27 10.26
C SER A 277 21.54 14.45 11.72
N VAL A 278 22.31 13.82 12.61
CA VAL A 278 22.15 13.96 14.06
C VAL A 278 23.26 14.85 14.57
N PHE A 279 22.89 15.95 15.24
CA PHE A 279 23.82 16.84 15.93
C PHE A 279 23.58 16.73 17.43
N VAL A 280 24.65 16.70 18.22
CA VAL A 280 24.55 16.78 19.67
C VAL A 280 24.89 18.22 20.09
N ASP A 281 23.88 18.92 20.56
CA ASP A 281 24.03 20.24 21.16
C ASP A 281 24.20 20.09 22.68
N SER A 282 25.18 20.78 23.25
CA SER A 282 25.50 20.70 24.70
C SER A 282 24.38 21.24 25.61
N LEU A 283 23.48 22.07 25.09
CA LEU A 283 22.37 22.68 25.84
C LEU A 283 21.02 21.99 25.59
N SER A 284 20.75 21.58 24.36
CA SER A 284 19.45 21.02 23.94
C SER A 284 19.47 19.51 23.70
N GLY A 285 20.65 18.87 23.81
CA GLY A 285 20.77 17.44 23.55
C GLY A 285 20.85 17.08 22.08
N GLU A 286 20.26 15.95 21.68
CA GLU A 286 20.31 15.43 20.33
C GLU A 286 19.34 16.19 19.41
N ILE A 287 19.88 16.89 18.40
CA ILE A 287 19.11 17.57 17.36
C ILE A 287 19.17 16.74 16.09
N ARG A 288 18.01 16.34 15.58
CA ARG A 288 17.89 15.62 14.31
C ARG A 288 17.50 16.59 13.21
N ASN A 289 18.42 16.84 12.29
CA ASN A 289 18.09 17.57 11.06
C ASN A 289 17.43 16.61 10.07
N LYS A 290 16.13 16.84 9.79
CA LYS A 290 15.35 16.10 8.79
C LYS A 290 15.08 17.02 7.60
N PRO A 291 15.92 16.99 6.56
CA PRO A 291 15.66 17.80 5.37
C PRO A 291 14.32 17.39 4.75
N ALA A 292 13.60 18.36 4.18
CA ALA A 292 12.30 18.11 3.56
C ALA A 292 12.44 17.22 2.32
N LYS A 293 11.51 16.28 2.14
CA LYS A 293 11.35 15.44 0.95
C LYS A 293 9.87 15.24 0.68
N TYR A 294 9.50 15.34 -0.57
CA TYR A 294 8.11 15.29 -0.99
C TYR A 294 7.93 14.39 -2.19
N LEU A 295 6.72 13.89 -2.34
CA LEU A 295 6.22 13.19 -3.52
C LEU A 295 4.92 13.87 -3.96
N ALA A 296 4.79 14.19 -5.23
CA ALA A 296 3.49 14.44 -5.82
C ALA A 296 3.21 13.36 -6.88
N VAL A 297 1.99 12.82 -6.89
CA VAL A 297 1.51 11.83 -7.87
C VAL A 297 0.13 12.23 -8.34
N SER A 298 -0.11 12.16 -9.65
CA SER A 298 -1.46 12.28 -10.21
C SER A 298 -1.73 11.22 -11.25
N ARG A 299 -3.01 10.90 -11.46
CA ARG A 299 -3.46 9.94 -12.47
C ARG A 299 -4.78 10.37 -13.08
N LEU A 300 -4.83 10.36 -14.39
CA LEU A 300 -6.06 10.41 -15.15
C LEU A 300 -6.37 9.01 -15.68
N SER A 301 -7.55 8.49 -15.38
CA SER A 301 -7.98 7.17 -15.85
C SER A 301 -9.29 7.26 -16.62
N PHE A 302 -9.45 6.33 -17.56
CA PHE A 302 -10.63 6.18 -18.38
C PHE A 302 -11.04 4.72 -18.44
N THR A 303 -12.29 4.44 -18.06
CA THR A 303 -12.91 3.11 -18.05
C THR A 303 -14.13 3.13 -18.97
N PRO A 304 -13.95 2.94 -20.29
CA PRO A 304 -15.05 3.05 -21.26
C PRO A 304 -16.13 1.99 -21.07
N ASN A 305 -15.78 0.84 -20.54
CA ASN A 305 -16.69 -0.25 -20.23
C ASN A 305 -16.10 -1.16 -19.13
N GLU A 306 -16.85 -2.16 -18.72
CA GLU A 306 -16.45 -3.10 -17.64
C GLU A 306 -15.20 -3.94 -17.95
N ASN A 307 -14.84 -4.08 -19.24
CA ASN A 307 -13.73 -4.94 -19.67
C ASN A 307 -12.40 -4.19 -19.80
N ILE A 308 -12.43 -2.88 -20.03
CA ILE A 308 -11.24 -2.09 -20.35
C ILE A 308 -11.12 -0.93 -19.38
N SER A 309 -9.93 -0.75 -18.82
CA SER A 309 -9.53 0.45 -18.08
C SER A 309 -8.09 0.77 -18.44
N PHE A 310 -7.77 2.04 -18.61
CA PHE A 310 -6.41 2.51 -18.81
C PHE A 310 -6.20 3.86 -18.14
N GLY A 311 -4.96 4.18 -17.85
CA GLY A 311 -4.59 5.40 -17.18
C GLY A 311 -3.21 5.90 -17.52
N VAL A 312 -3.02 7.19 -17.26
CA VAL A 312 -1.75 7.90 -17.33
C VAL A 312 -1.48 8.51 -15.99
N SER A 313 -0.32 8.24 -15.41
CA SER A 313 0.12 8.82 -14.15
C SER A 313 1.40 9.59 -14.35
N GLN A 314 1.57 10.67 -13.61
CA GLN A 314 2.84 11.37 -13.44
C GLN A 314 3.20 11.39 -11.95
N ALA A 315 4.49 11.31 -11.65
CA ALA A 315 5.00 11.43 -10.30
C ALA A 315 6.26 12.31 -10.31
N ILE A 316 6.50 13.02 -9.21
CA ILE A 316 7.72 13.80 -9.03
C ILE A 316 8.19 13.74 -7.58
N ILE A 317 9.49 13.52 -7.39
CA ILE A 317 10.16 13.62 -6.10
C ILE A 317 11.01 14.88 -6.09
N TYR A 318 10.86 15.68 -5.05
CA TYR A 318 11.64 16.88 -4.82
C TYR A 318 12.01 17.01 -3.33
N ALA A 319 13.12 17.71 -3.05
CA ALA A 319 13.67 17.70 -1.71
C ALA A 319 14.49 18.95 -1.39
N ASN A 320 14.89 19.09 -0.10
CA ASN A 320 15.79 20.09 0.42
C ASN A 320 15.33 21.55 0.25
N ARG A 321 14.02 21.77 0.08
CA ARG A 321 13.37 23.08 -0.01
C ARG A 321 11.93 22.99 0.54
N PRO A 322 11.24 24.14 0.77
CA PRO A 322 9.81 24.13 1.08
C PRO A 322 8.98 23.47 -0.02
N PHE A 323 7.72 23.16 0.26
CA PHE A 323 6.82 22.60 -0.75
C PHE A 323 6.66 23.58 -1.94
N GLU A 324 6.66 23.00 -3.15
CA GLU A 324 6.57 23.75 -4.41
C GLU A 324 5.12 23.86 -4.88
N ALA A 325 4.63 25.09 -5.02
CA ALA A 325 3.24 25.34 -5.41
C ALA A 325 2.88 24.77 -6.80
N ALA A 326 3.85 24.70 -7.72
CA ALA A 326 3.65 24.09 -9.02
C ALA A 326 3.26 22.62 -8.94
N TYR A 327 3.81 21.87 -7.96
CA TYR A 327 3.51 20.45 -7.77
C TYR A 327 2.28 20.20 -6.91
N LEU A 328 1.69 21.25 -6.33
CA LEU A 328 0.36 21.20 -5.72
C LEU A 328 -0.75 21.44 -6.76
N ASN A 329 -0.41 21.96 -7.95
CA ASN A 329 -1.40 22.12 -9.01
C ASN A 329 -1.59 20.79 -9.75
N PRO A 330 -2.73 20.11 -9.57
CA PRO A 330 -2.96 18.80 -10.12
C PRO A 330 -3.09 18.78 -11.65
N PHE A 331 -3.28 19.93 -12.29
CA PHE A 331 -3.51 20.03 -13.73
C PHE A 331 -2.25 20.40 -14.53
N LEU A 332 -1.11 20.61 -13.86
CA LEU A 332 0.15 20.87 -14.55
C LEU A 332 0.82 19.57 -15.02
N VAL A 333 1.50 19.66 -16.15
CA VAL A 333 2.49 18.67 -16.56
C VAL A 333 3.78 18.98 -15.81
N TRP A 334 4.12 18.18 -14.80
CA TRP A 334 5.19 18.52 -13.86
C TRP A 334 6.58 18.48 -14.47
N GLU A 335 6.82 17.63 -15.45
CA GLU A 335 8.06 17.64 -16.22
C GLU A 335 8.31 19.00 -16.91
N SER A 336 7.26 19.63 -17.43
CA SER A 336 7.34 20.97 -18.00
C SER A 336 7.50 22.06 -16.95
N ALA A 337 6.82 21.90 -15.80
CA ALA A 337 6.95 22.83 -14.67
C ALA A 337 8.38 22.81 -14.11
N GLN A 338 8.96 21.63 -13.89
CA GLN A 338 10.33 21.43 -13.44
C GLN A 338 11.33 22.18 -14.34
N ARG A 339 11.20 22.05 -15.66
CA ARG A 339 12.08 22.74 -16.61
C ARG A 339 11.94 24.26 -16.54
N SER A 340 10.72 24.76 -16.36
CA SER A 340 10.47 26.20 -16.25
C SER A 340 10.96 26.79 -14.92
N LEU A 341 11.03 25.99 -13.86
CA LEU A 341 11.60 26.36 -12.56
C LEU A 341 13.13 26.23 -12.53
N ASN A 342 13.72 25.62 -13.57
CA ASN A 342 15.15 25.27 -13.63
C ASN A 342 15.59 24.36 -12.47
N ASP A 343 14.71 23.46 -12.05
CA ASP A 343 14.95 22.50 -10.99
C ASP A 343 15.42 21.15 -11.54
N LEU A 344 16.18 20.41 -10.72
CA LEU A 344 16.67 19.07 -11.03
C LEU A 344 15.93 18.04 -10.16
N ASP A 345 14.62 18.03 -10.25
CA ASP A 345 13.79 17.07 -9.51
C ASP A 345 13.69 15.73 -10.27
N ASN A 346 13.20 14.69 -9.60
CA ASN A 346 13.09 13.37 -10.20
C ASN A 346 11.63 13.10 -10.60
N SER A 347 11.35 13.17 -11.91
CA SER A 347 10.02 13.00 -12.47
C SER A 347 9.84 11.66 -13.17
N PHE A 348 8.62 11.12 -13.13
CA PHE A 348 8.24 9.82 -13.69
C PHE A 348 6.93 9.92 -14.46
N LEU A 349 6.82 9.18 -15.54
CA LEU A 349 5.60 8.97 -16.29
C LEU A 349 5.21 7.49 -16.23
N SER A 350 3.95 7.16 -15.98
CA SER A 350 3.47 5.78 -16.03
C SER A 350 2.22 5.66 -16.92
N LEU A 351 2.19 4.61 -17.72
CA LEU A 351 1.03 4.19 -18.49
C LEU A 351 0.58 2.82 -17.98
N ASP A 352 -0.71 2.63 -17.82
CA ASP A 352 -1.26 1.37 -17.34
C ASP A 352 -2.55 0.99 -18.06
N GLY A 353 -2.86 -0.30 -18.05
CA GLY A 353 -4.09 -0.81 -18.59
C GLY A 353 -4.47 -2.19 -18.07
N ARG A 354 -5.76 -2.48 -18.08
CA ARG A 354 -6.31 -3.83 -17.88
C ARG A 354 -7.30 -4.17 -18.97
N TYR A 355 -7.36 -5.44 -19.29
CA TYR A 355 -8.31 -5.97 -20.25
C TYR A 355 -8.85 -7.33 -19.77
N LYS A 356 -10.15 -7.38 -19.47
CA LYS A 356 -10.88 -8.61 -19.20
C LYS A 356 -11.28 -9.22 -20.56
N ILE A 357 -10.59 -10.29 -20.96
CA ILE A 357 -10.81 -10.96 -22.23
C ILE A 357 -12.15 -11.69 -22.23
N THR A 358 -12.42 -12.37 -21.14
CA THR A 358 -13.66 -13.10 -20.88
C THR A 358 -13.92 -13.13 -19.38
N ASN A 359 -15.12 -13.52 -18.99
CA ASN A 359 -15.40 -13.77 -17.59
C ASN A 359 -14.47 -14.89 -17.09
N GLY A 360 -13.75 -14.57 -16.01
CA GLY A 360 -12.75 -15.45 -15.42
C GLY A 360 -11.31 -15.24 -15.90
N LEU A 361 -11.04 -14.38 -16.90
CA LEU A 361 -9.68 -14.10 -17.38
C LEU A 361 -9.45 -12.62 -17.63
N GLU A 362 -8.51 -12.04 -16.89
CA GLU A 362 -8.06 -10.65 -17.05
C GLU A 362 -6.55 -10.56 -17.22
N PHE A 363 -6.12 -9.68 -18.13
CA PHE A 363 -4.73 -9.24 -18.27
C PHE A 363 -4.58 -7.80 -17.81
N ASN A 364 -3.42 -7.49 -17.24
CA ASN A 364 -3.03 -6.14 -16.88
C ASN A 364 -1.59 -5.88 -17.28
N SER A 365 -1.27 -4.61 -17.47
CA SER A 365 0.09 -4.15 -17.74
C SER A 365 0.30 -2.74 -17.24
N ALA A 366 1.54 -2.42 -16.90
CA ALA A 366 1.98 -1.08 -16.62
C ALA A 366 3.42 -0.88 -17.05
N ILE A 367 3.75 0.36 -17.41
CA ILE A 367 5.10 0.82 -17.68
C ILE A 367 5.37 2.08 -16.88
N LEU A 368 6.53 2.16 -16.26
CA LEU A 368 7.03 3.35 -15.56
C LEU A 368 8.29 3.82 -16.25
N ILE A 369 8.33 5.08 -16.64
CA ILE A 369 9.41 5.74 -17.37
C ILE A 369 9.98 6.80 -16.45
N ASP A 370 11.24 6.64 -16.05
CA ASP A 370 12.04 7.61 -15.30
C ASP A 370 12.79 8.54 -16.29
N ASP A 371 13.49 7.93 -17.26
CA ASP A 371 14.17 8.66 -18.33
C ASP A 371 14.10 7.85 -19.63
N ILE A 372 13.98 8.55 -20.76
CA ILE A 372 13.92 7.92 -22.07
C ILE A 372 14.61 8.77 -23.15
N HIS A 373 15.56 8.17 -23.82
CA HIS A 373 16.22 8.81 -24.97
C HIS A 373 15.59 8.32 -26.28
N PHE A 374 14.57 9.02 -26.78
CA PHE A 374 13.81 8.64 -27.98
C PHE A 374 14.70 8.35 -29.20
N GLY A 375 15.76 9.13 -29.41
CA GLY A 375 16.70 8.91 -30.53
C GLY A 375 17.50 7.61 -30.46
N LYS A 376 17.67 7.04 -29.26
CA LYS A 376 18.38 5.77 -29.02
C LYS A 376 17.43 4.61 -28.75
N LEU A 377 16.11 4.84 -28.61
CA LEU A 377 15.13 3.84 -28.16
C LEU A 377 15.16 2.55 -28.98
N PHE A 378 15.24 2.65 -30.31
CA PHE A 378 15.27 1.49 -31.20
C PHE A 378 16.68 1.14 -31.71
N LYS A 379 17.67 2.04 -31.57
CA LYS A 379 19.05 1.84 -32.05
C LYS A 379 19.97 1.28 -30.98
N ASN A 380 19.81 1.71 -29.74
CA ASN A 380 20.60 1.27 -28.59
C ASN A 380 19.70 1.20 -27.34
N TRP A 381 18.90 0.12 -27.25
CA TRP A 381 18.03 -0.11 -26.10
C TRP A 381 18.78 -0.17 -24.77
N ALA A 382 20.04 -0.64 -24.79
CA ALA A 382 20.88 -0.81 -23.61
C ALA A 382 21.49 0.48 -23.07
N THR A 383 21.19 1.66 -23.64
CA THR A 383 21.68 2.92 -23.08
C THR A 383 21.20 3.15 -21.65
N ILE A 384 22.06 3.69 -20.80
CA ILE A 384 21.75 4.05 -19.40
C ILE A 384 20.67 5.14 -19.28
N HIS A 385 20.32 5.81 -20.39
CA HIS A 385 19.25 6.81 -20.45
C HIS A 385 17.87 6.21 -20.75
N ASN A 386 17.75 4.90 -20.96
CA ASN A 386 16.44 4.22 -21.06
C ASN A 386 16.11 3.57 -19.72
N ARG A 387 15.66 4.38 -18.75
CA ARG A 387 15.33 4.01 -17.38
C ARG A 387 13.85 3.68 -17.27
N ILE A 388 13.53 2.40 -17.46
CA ILE A 388 12.16 1.95 -17.61
C ILE A 388 11.95 0.71 -16.74
N ALA A 389 10.82 0.67 -16.03
CA ALA A 389 10.29 -0.55 -15.44
C ALA A 389 8.95 -0.90 -16.11
N TRP A 390 8.65 -2.18 -16.24
CA TRP A 390 7.36 -2.61 -16.77
C TRP A 390 6.93 -3.93 -16.16
N GLN A 391 5.62 -4.13 -16.10
CA GLN A 391 5.00 -5.36 -15.63
C GLN A 391 3.87 -5.78 -16.54
N VAL A 392 3.64 -7.09 -16.63
CA VAL A 392 2.45 -7.70 -17.20
C VAL A 392 1.97 -8.79 -16.27
N GLY A 393 0.66 -8.87 -16.10
CA GLY A 393 0.04 -9.84 -15.22
C GLY A 393 -1.21 -10.45 -15.83
N ALA A 394 -1.57 -11.62 -15.33
CA ALA A 394 -2.81 -12.32 -15.63
C ALA A 394 -3.48 -12.78 -14.34
N MET A 395 -4.79 -12.74 -14.31
CA MET A 395 -5.61 -13.32 -13.24
C MET A 395 -6.65 -14.22 -13.84
N ILE A 396 -6.73 -15.45 -13.33
CA ILE A 396 -7.67 -16.47 -13.73
C ILE A 396 -8.50 -16.86 -12.52
N THR A 397 -9.81 -16.76 -12.61
CA THR A 397 -10.74 -17.18 -11.56
C THR A 397 -11.50 -18.42 -12.02
N SER A 398 -11.82 -19.32 -11.09
CA SER A 398 -12.52 -20.58 -11.36
C SER A 398 -11.86 -21.46 -12.46
N PRO A 399 -10.52 -21.60 -12.47
CA PRO A 399 -9.86 -22.44 -13.46
C PRO A 399 -10.36 -23.89 -13.35
N LEU A 400 -10.57 -24.54 -14.49
CA LEU A 400 -11.02 -25.94 -14.56
C LEU A 400 -12.31 -26.21 -13.76
N SER A 401 -13.19 -25.20 -13.60
CA SER A 401 -14.44 -25.28 -12.82
C SER A 401 -14.24 -25.46 -11.30
N PHE A 402 -13.08 -25.07 -10.78
CA PHE A 402 -12.88 -24.95 -9.33
C PHE A 402 -13.24 -23.52 -8.90
N ASP A 403 -14.51 -23.30 -8.55
CA ASP A 403 -15.11 -21.96 -8.37
C ASP A 403 -14.37 -21.09 -7.33
N ASP A 404 -13.81 -21.71 -6.29
CA ASP A 404 -13.13 -21.02 -5.20
C ASP A 404 -11.64 -20.83 -5.39
N LEU A 405 -11.12 -21.27 -6.55
CA LEU A 405 -9.71 -21.15 -6.92
C LEU A 405 -9.45 -19.89 -7.73
N THR A 406 -8.40 -19.17 -7.38
CA THR A 406 -7.87 -18.02 -8.11
C THR A 406 -6.39 -18.21 -8.38
N LEU A 407 -5.97 -18.00 -9.63
CA LEU A 407 -4.57 -18.01 -10.04
C LEU A 407 -4.17 -16.61 -10.50
N LYS A 408 -2.99 -16.16 -10.07
CA LYS A 408 -2.37 -14.92 -10.51
C LYS A 408 -0.97 -15.20 -11.00
N PHE A 409 -0.60 -14.57 -12.11
CA PHE A 409 0.74 -14.59 -12.67
C PHE A 409 1.17 -13.17 -12.96
N GLU A 410 2.44 -12.86 -12.72
CA GLU A 410 2.99 -11.54 -12.99
C GLU A 410 4.47 -11.64 -13.33
N TYR A 411 4.88 -10.90 -14.38
CA TYR A 411 6.26 -10.67 -14.72
C TYR A 411 6.57 -9.18 -14.54
N LEU A 412 7.64 -8.88 -13.81
CA LEU A 412 8.15 -7.56 -13.53
C LEU A 412 9.61 -7.47 -14.01
N GLN A 413 9.93 -6.42 -14.77
CA GLN A 413 11.28 -6.10 -15.19
C GLN A 413 11.62 -4.66 -14.84
N ILE A 414 12.77 -4.47 -14.23
CA ILE A 414 13.29 -3.19 -13.77
C ILE A 414 14.68 -3.01 -14.40
N ARG A 415 14.80 -2.03 -15.28
CA ARG A 415 16.07 -1.79 -15.96
C ARG A 415 17.12 -1.19 -15.02
N PRO A 416 18.42 -1.30 -15.40
CA PRO A 416 19.50 -0.58 -14.75
C PRO A 416 19.24 0.93 -14.65
N TYR A 417 19.76 1.56 -13.61
CA TYR A 417 19.77 3.01 -13.36
C TYR A 417 18.40 3.67 -13.12
N ILE A 418 17.28 2.96 -13.18
CA ILE A 418 15.98 3.53 -12.81
C ILE A 418 15.97 3.95 -11.33
N PHE A 419 15.27 5.03 -10.99
CA PHE A 419 15.20 5.64 -9.65
C PHE A 419 16.50 6.30 -9.16
N ILE A 420 17.56 6.27 -9.95
CA ILE A 420 18.84 6.94 -9.67
C ILE A 420 18.80 8.33 -10.32
N HIS A 421 18.94 9.38 -9.52
CA HIS A 421 18.95 10.74 -10.02
C HIS A 421 20.28 11.44 -9.69
N PRO A 422 21.03 11.92 -10.70
CA PRO A 422 22.21 12.77 -10.46
C PRO A 422 21.76 14.11 -9.87
N GLY A 423 22.57 14.74 -9.06
CA GLY A 423 22.30 16.05 -8.48
C GLY A 423 22.25 16.01 -6.96
N LEU A 424 21.08 16.10 -6.34
CA LEU A 424 20.95 16.09 -4.87
C LEU A 424 21.15 14.70 -4.22
N GLY A 425 21.66 13.73 -4.98
CA GLY A 425 22.02 12.40 -4.51
C GLY A 425 20.82 11.65 -3.93
N GLU A 426 20.98 11.08 -2.74
CA GLU A 426 19.99 10.23 -2.09
C GLU A 426 18.65 10.92 -1.80
N SER A 427 18.63 12.25 -1.78
CA SER A 427 17.42 13.03 -1.48
C SER A 427 16.32 12.86 -2.55
N LEU A 428 16.69 12.62 -3.81
CA LEU A 428 15.76 12.52 -4.94
C LEU A 428 15.44 11.07 -5.34
N THR A 429 15.93 10.06 -4.60
CA THR A 429 15.58 8.66 -4.84
C THR A 429 14.10 8.40 -4.63
N TYR A 430 13.55 7.41 -5.37
CA TYR A 430 12.14 6.99 -5.25
C TYR A 430 11.88 6.16 -3.99
N THR A 431 12.15 6.75 -2.83
CA THR A 431 12.06 6.07 -1.52
C THR A 431 11.36 6.91 -0.47
N ASN A 432 10.76 6.23 0.52
CA ASN A 432 10.43 6.79 1.82
C ASN A 432 11.32 6.13 2.86
N ASN A 433 12.14 6.91 3.57
CA ASN A 433 13.28 6.42 4.34
C ASN A 433 14.26 5.69 3.39
N THR A 434 14.54 4.41 3.58
CA THR A 434 15.39 3.58 2.71
C THR A 434 14.58 2.63 1.80
N TYR A 435 13.25 2.61 1.95
CA TYR A 435 12.36 1.68 1.27
C TYR A 435 11.81 2.28 -0.02
N LEU A 436 11.89 1.53 -1.12
CA LEU A 436 11.27 1.91 -2.39
C LEU A 436 9.75 2.13 -2.22
N LEU A 437 9.21 3.16 -2.86
CA LEU A 437 7.79 3.53 -2.76
C LEU A 437 6.87 2.52 -3.45
N GLY A 438 7.33 1.96 -4.57
CA GLY A 438 6.62 0.92 -5.30
C GLY A 438 7.00 -0.50 -4.81
N PHE A 439 7.42 -1.35 -5.73
CA PHE A 439 7.85 -2.72 -5.43
C PHE A 439 9.17 -2.76 -4.60
N ASP A 440 9.46 -3.91 -4.04
CA ASP A 440 10.59 -4.16 -3.14
C ASP A 440 11.89 -4.61 -3.85
N LEU A 441 11.91 -4.58 -5.19
CA LEU A 441 13.08 -4.97 -5.98
C LEU A 441 13.92 -3.75 -6.37
N PRO A 442 15.25 -3.84 -6.26
CA PRO A 442 16.16 -2.79 -6.73
C PRO A 442 16.21 -2.72 -8.27
N PRO A 443 16.80 -1.65 -8.86
CA PRO A 443 17.09 -1.61 -10.28
C PRO A 443 17.90 -2.81 -10.77
N ASN A 444 17.93 -3.03 -12.09
CA ASN A 444 18.63 -4.16 -12.71
C ASN A 444 18.11 -5.54 -12.28
N SER A 445 16.78 -5.67 -12.20
CA SER A 445 16.10 -6.88 -11.70
C SER A 445 14.99 -7.36 -12.61
N ILE A 446 14.68 -8.65 -12.48
CA ILE A 446 13.44 -9.27 -12.97
C ILE A 446 12.81 -10.10 -11.87
N ARG A 447 11.47 -10.23 -11.89
CA ARG A 447 10.72 -11.15 -11.04
C ARG A 447 9.62 -11.82 -11.83
N LEU A 448 9.50 -13.12 -11.69
CA LEU A 448 8.33 -13.89 -12.08
C LEU A 448 7.61 -14.33 -10.81
N SER A 449 6.35 -13.92 -10.68
CA SER A 449 5.50 -14.22 -9.53
C SER A 449 4.32 -15.07 -9.94
N SER A 450 3.93 -16.01 -9.09
CA SER A 450 2.69 -16.75 -9.20
C SER A 450 2.03 -16.90 -7.84
N GLU A 451 0.70 -16.82 -7.81
CA GLU A 451 -0.09 -17.00 -6.59
C GLU A 451 -1.30 -17.86 -6.89
N LEU A 452 -1.53 -18.83 -6.01
CA LEU A 452 -2.73 -19.64 -5.98
C LEU A 452 -3.44 -19.35 -4.67
N SER A 453 -4.69 -18.88 -4.74
CA SER A 453 -5.53 -18.65 -3.57
C SER A 453 -6.78 -19.50 -3.67
N TYR A 454 -7.07 -20.25 -2.60
CA TYR A 454 -8.24 -21.11 -2.50
C TYR A 454 -9.06 -20.77 -1.27
N ARG A 455 -10.33 -20.42 -1.48
CA ARG A 455 -11.28 -20.13 -0.42
C ARG A 455 -11.98 -21.42 0.01
N LEU A 456 -11.62 -21.92 1.17
CA LEU A 456 -12.19 -23.16 1.75
C LEU A 456 -13.62 -22.95 2.27
N SER A 457 -13.93 -21.77 2.79
CA SER A 457 -15.25 -21.36 3.29
C SER A 457 -15.31 -19.83 3.37
N GLY A 458 -16.43 -19.27 3.76
CA GLY A 458 -16.56 -17.83 4.03
C GLY A 458 -15.58 -17.28 5.08
N ARG A 459 -14.89 -18.17 5.83
CA ARG A 459 -13.99 -17.83 6.94
C ARG A 459 -12.54 -18.26 6.74
N MET A 460 -12.28 -19.14 5.78
CA MET A 460 -10.98 -19.80 5.61
C MET A 460 -10.42 -19.54 4.22
N ASN A 461 -9.16 -19.13 4.17
CA ASN A 461 -8.43 -18.96 2.92
C ASN A 461 -7.02 -19.54 3.03
N ILE A 462 -6.55 -20.20 1.98
CA ILE A 462 -5.17 -20.65 1.82
C ILE A 462 -4.59 -19.97 0.60
N THR A 463 -3.37 -19.43 0.73
CA THR A 463 -2.64 -18.80 -0.37
C THR A 463 -1.27 -19.43 -0.47
N LEU A 464 -0.91 -19.91 -1.65
CA LEU A 464 0.43 -20.35 -2.02
C LEU A 464 1.04 -19.33 -2.98
N ARG A 465 2.20 -18.79 -2.66
CA ARG A 465 2.94 -17.86 -3.52
C ARG A 465 4.32 -18.38 -3.85
N TYR A 466 4.74 -18.14 -5.09
CA TYR A 466 6.11 -18.38 -5.57
C TYR A 466 6.62 -17.16 -6.31
N ASP A 467 7.79 -16.67 -5.92
CA ASP A 467 8.52 -15.63 -6.64
C ASP A 467 9.90 -16.15 -7.04
N HIS A 468 10.25 -15.95 -8.31
CA HIS A 468 11.59 -16.17 -8.85
C HIS A 468 12.16 -14.83 -9.29
N SER A 469 13.22 -14.37 -8.61
CA SER A 469 13.84 -13.07 -8.84
C SER A 469 15.29 -13.23 -9.24
N LEU A 470 15.72 -12.44 -10.23
CA LEU A 470 17.12 -12.27 -10.61
C LEU A 470 17.48 -10.79 -10.47
N HIS A 471 18.65 -10.54 -9.91
CA HIS A 471 19.21 -9.21 -9.74
C HIS A 471 20.68 -9.22 -10.16
N GLY A 472 21.11 -8.19 -10.88
CA GLY A 472 22.52 -7.98 -11.21
C GLY A 472 23.08 -6.90 -10.27
N ASN A 473 23.87 -7.29 -9.28
CA ASN A 473 24.49 -6.39 -8.31
C ASN A 473 25.64 -5.59 -8.92
N ASN A 474 25.93 -4.39 -8.40
CA ASN A 474 27.18 -3.69 -8.67
C ASN A 474 28.36 -4.56 -8.21
N ILE A 475 29.52 -4.42 -8.87
CA ILE A 475 30.71 -5.19 -8.54
C ILE A 475 31.56 -4.40 -7.56
N TYR A 476 31.87 -5.00 -6.43
CA TYR A 476 32.72 -4.44 -5.38
C TYR A 476 33.97 -5.30 -5.20
N ASP A 477 35.06 -4.68 -4.77
CA ASP A 477 36.26 -5.39 -4.37
C ASP A 477 36.14 -5.94 -2.93
N LYS A 478 37.23 -6.55 -2.44
CA LYS A 478 37.28 -7.16 -1.10
C LYS A 478 37.16 -6.14 0.05
N ASP A 479 37.43 -4.87 -0.26
CA ASP A 479 37.38 -3.75 0.68
C ASP A 479 36.06 -2.98 0.54
N GLU A 480 35.03 -3.60 -0.07
CA GLU A 480 33.69 -3.04 -0.34
C GLU A 480 33.72 -1.75 -1.21
N LYS A 481 34.80 -1.52 -1.95
CA LYS A 481 34.89 -0.40 -2.86
C LYS A 481 34.28 -0.76 -4.20
N LEU A 482 33.46 0.16 -4.74
CA LEU A 482 32.82 0.02 -6.05
C LEU A 482 33.87 -0.09 -7.16
N VAL A 483 33.89 -1.23 -7.87
CA VAL A 483 34.74 -1.50 -9.03
C VAL A 483 34.02 -1.22 -10.34
N ARG A 484 32.74 -1.64 -10.43
CA ARG A 484 31.90 -1.41 -11.61
C ARG A 484 30.45 -1.14 -11.20
N ASN A 485 29.98 0.02 -11.58
CA ASN A 485 28.56 0.39 -11.45
C ASN A 485 27.80 -0.17 -12.66
N VAL A 486 26.79 -0.99 -12.41
CA VAL A 486 25.86 -1.53 -13.41
C VAL A 486 24.44 -0.97 -13.26
N GLY A 487 24.29 0.08 -12.42
CA GLY A 487 23.00 0.72 -12.16
C GLY A 487 22.05 -0.09 -11.31
N ALA A 488 22.60 -0.86 -10.36
CA ALA A 488 21.85 -1.76 -9.49
C ALA A 488 21.47 -1.14 -8.14
N ASN A 489 22.23 -0.14 -7.69
CA ASN A 489 22.04 0.52 -6.40
C ASN A 489 21.53 1.94 -6.60
N ILE A 490 20.35 2.25 -6.06
CA ILE A 490 19.70 3.57 -6.20
C ILE A 490 20.47 4.72 -5.54
N TYR A 491 21.43 4.41 -4.67
CA TYR A 491 22.28 5.38 -3.97
C TYR A 491 23.63 5.64 -4.66
N GLU A 492 23.91 4.91 -5.73
CA GLU A 492 25.17 5.02 -6.48
C GLU A 492 24.91 5.60 -7.87
N ASN A 493 25.19 6.89 -8.03
CA ASN A 493 25.05 7.60 -9.29
C ASN A 493 26.06 7.08 -10.33
N ASN A 494 25.67 7.15 -11.59
CA ASN A 494 26.61 6.96 -12.69
C ASN A 494 27.63 8.12 -12.74
N THR A 495 28.86 7.78 -13.08
CA THR A 495 29.98 8.72 -13.26
C THR A 495 30.37 8.79 -14.75
N ILE A 496 31.20 9.79 -15.12
CA ILE A 496 31.73 9.93 -16.49
C ILE A 496 32.54 8.68 -16.92
N SER A 497 33.10 7.95 -15.96
CA SER A 497 33.87 6.74 -16.21
C SER A 497 33.01 5.48 -16.43
N ASP A 498 31.72 5.53 -16.11
CA ASP A 498 30.83 4.40 -16.32
C ASP A 498 30.45 4.25 -17.80
N PRO A 499 30.28 3.01 -18.30
CA PRO A 499 29.84 2.79 -19.68
C PRO A 499 28.49 3.44 -19.98
N GLU A 500 28.33 4.01 -21.18
CA GLU A 500 27.03 4.53 -21.65
C GLU A 500 25.96 3.45 -21.86
N THR A 501 26.32 2.19 -21.71
CA THR A 501 25.44 1.03 -21.90
C THR A 501 25.46 0.14 -20.66
N ALA A 502 24.27 -0.28 -20.23
CA ALA A 502 24.10 -1.30 -19.20
C ALA A 502 23.05 -2.32 -19.67
N HIS A 503 23.45 -3.57 -19.71
CA HIS A 503 22.54 -4.66 -20.03
C HIS A 503 21.81 -5.13 -18.77
N LEU A 504 20.60 -5.59 -18.95
CA LEU A 504 19.81 -6.15 -17.86
C LEU A 504 20.53 -7.37 -17.26
N LEU A 505 20.60 -7.39 -15.92
CA LEU A 505 21.28 -8.41 -15.13
C LEU A 505 22.82 -8.48 -15.32
N ASP A 506 23.43 -7.38 -15.80
CA ASP A 506 24.88 -7.21 -15.70
C ASP A 506 25.32 -7.16 -14.23
N GLY A 507 26.62 -7.49 -13.99
CA GLY A 507 27.23 -7.50 -12.67
C GLY A 507 27.15 -8.85 -11.96
N ASP A 508 27.28 -8.84 -10.64
CA ASP A 508 27.27 -10.05 -9.83
C ASP A 508 25.83 -10.56 -9.66
N ARG A 509 25.52 -11.67 -10.30
CA ARG A 509 24.14 -12.20 -10.34
C ARG A 509 23.73 -12.78 -9.01
N GLU A 510 22.57 -12.33 -8.56
CA GLU A 510 21.85 -12.87 -7.42
C GLU A 510 20.54 -13.49 -7.87
N LEU A 511 20.27 -14.71 -7.44
CA LEU A 511 19.03 -15.42 -7.67
C LEU A 511 18.32 -15.62 -6.33
N THR A 512 17.03 -15.25 -6.26
CA THR A 512 16.20 -15.51 -5.10
C THR A 512 14.94 -16.26 -5.52
N ASP A 513 14.75 -17.47 -4.99
CA ASP A 513 13.49 -18.19 -4.99
C ASP A 513 12.81 -18.02 -3.64
N TYR A 514 11.55 -17.62 -3.66
CA TYR A 514 10.71 -17.46 -2.49
C TYR A 514 9.43 -18.29 -2.66
N VAL A 515 9.08 -19.06 -1.65
CA VAL A 515 7.81 -19.80 -1.56
C VAL A 515 7.16 -19.45 -0.24
N SER A 516 5.87 -19.12 -0.23
CA SER A 516 5.12 -19.02 1.01
C SER A 516 3.79 -19.76 0.93
N ILE A 517 3.36 -20.29 2.06
CA ILE A 517 2.03 -20.84 2.28
C ILE A 517 1.44 -20.08 3.46
N ASN A 518 0.38 -19.32 3.19
CA ASN A 518 -0.35 -18.56 4.19
C ASN A 518 -1.74 -19.18 4.40
N TYR A 519 -2.15 -19.28 5.65
CA TYR A 519 -3.47 -19.74 6.06
C TYR A 519 -4.11 -18.70 6.97
N VAL A 520 -5.33 -18.26 6.65
CA VAL A 520 -6.13 -17.32 7.43
C VAL A 520 -7.44 -17.97 7.81
N TYR A 521 -7.79 -17.90 9.08
CA TYR A 521 -9.04 -18.43 9.62
C TYR A 521 -9.66 -17.47 10.64
N GLU A 522 -10.86 -17.00 10.35
CA GLU A 522 -11.69 -16.27 11.30
C GLU A 522 -12.56 -17.27 12.06
N PHE A 523 -12.09 -17.75 13.22
CA PHE A 523 -12.78 -18.81 13.98
C PHE A 523 -14.02 -18.31 14.73
N LEU A 524 -14.07 -17.03 15.10
CA LEU A 524 -15.23 -16.29 15.57
C LEU A 524 -15.24 -14.93 14.91
N TYR A 525 -16.37 -14.26 14.93
CA TYR A 525 -16.47 -12.90 14.40
C TYR A 525 -15.45 -11.97 15.07
N GLY A 526 -14.55 -11.39 14.25
CA GLY A 526 -13.48 -10.51 14.70
C GLY A 526 -12.27 -11.19 15.33
N PHE A 527 -12.26 -12.55 15.44
CA PHE A 527 -11.13 -13.30 15.99
C PHE A 527 -10.44 -14.08 14.88
N TYR A 528 -9.17 -13.81 14.67
CA TYR A 528 -8.38 -14.36 13.58
C TYR A 528 -7.23 -15.21 14.06
N LEU A 529 -7.00 -16.30 13.36
CA LEU A 529 -5.77 -17.07 13.37
C LEU A 529 -5.14 -16.94 12.00
N GLU A 530 -3.87 -16.57 11.95
CA GLU A 530 -3.08 -16.56 10.73
C GLU A 530 -1.80 -17.34 10.96
N ALA A 531 -1.37 -18.12 9.97
CA ALA A 531 -0.12 -18.85 10.00
C ALA A 531 0.52 -18.82 8.63
N GLU A 532 1.84 -18.63 8.60
CA GLU A 532 2.59 -18.63 7.35
C GLU A 532 3.92 -19.35 7.51
N TYR A 533 4.21 -20.19 6.54
CA TYR A 533 5.54 -20.75 6.32
C TYR A 533 6.16 -20.12 5.09
N GLN A 534 7.40 -19.67 5.20
CA GLN A 534 8.18 -19.07 4.13
C GLN A 534 9.48 -19.87 3.94
N PHE A 535 9.78 -20.21 2.69
CA PHE A 535 11.06 -20.73 2.27
C PHE A 535 11.72 -19.73 1.32
N ARG A 536 12.97 -19.38 1.57
CA ARG A 536 13.77 -18.54 0.71
C ARG A 536 15.09 -19.22 0.38
N ARG A 537 15.40 -19.30 -0.89
CA ARG A 537 16.70 -19.71 -1.42
C ARG A 537 17.34 -18.51 -2.09
N ASN A 538 18.50 -18.10 -1.61
CA ASN A 538 19.28 -17.05 -2.23
C ASN A 538 20.62 -17.65 -2.74
N VAL A 539 21.02 -17.28 -3.96
CA VAL A 539 22.28 -17.68 -4.57
C VAL A 539 22.95 -16.44 -5.12
N LEU A 540 24.04 -16.01 -4.47
CA LEU A 540 24.87 -14.89 -4.92
C LEU A 540 26.26 -15.43 -5.25
N MET A 541 26.68 -15.27 -6.49
CA MET A 541 27.87 -15.92 -7.05
C MET A 541 27.89 -17.39 -6.72
N GLU A 542 28.52 -18.14 -6.24
CA GLU A 542 28.45 -19.57 -5.92
C GLU A 542 27.91 -19.84 -4.49
N LYS A 543 27.72 -18.79 -3.69
CA LYS A 543 27.27 -18.93 -2.31
C LYS A 543 25.75 -19.06 -2.24
N LYS A 544 25.31 -20.22 -1.75
CA LYS A 544 23.90 -20.54 -1.54
C LYS A 544 23.51 -20.35 -0.06
N THR A 545 22.43 -19.63 0.16
CA THR A 545 21.81 -19.47 1.48
C THR A 545 20.38 -19.99 1.43
N LEU A 546 19.97 -20.75 2.42
CA LEU A 546 18.60 -21.23 2.59
C LEU A 546 18.04 -20.62 3.88
N GLN A 547 16.80 -20.21 3.85
CA GLN A 547 16.11 -19.65 5.00
C GLN A 547 14.70 -20.22 5.09
N ASN A 548 14.33 -20.68 6.28
CA ASN A 548 12.97 -21.05 6.62
C ASN A 548 12.48 -20.12 7.73
N ILE A 549 11.28 -19.56 7.53
CA ILE A 549 10.59 -18.73 8.50
C ILE A 549 9.23 -19.35 8.74
N LEU A 550 8.87 -19.50 10.00
CA LEU A 550 7.53 -19.89 10.42
C LEU A 550 7.01 -18.82 11.34
N TRP A 551 5.83 -18.31 11.07
CA TRP A 551 5.16 -17.44 12.00
C TRP A 551 3.66 -17.77 12.10
N GLY A 552 3.08 -17.44 13.24
CA GLY A 552 1.66 -17.54 13.47
C GLY A 552 1.20 -16.43 14.37
N SER A 553 -0.02 -15.93 14.13
CA SER A 553 -0.66 -14.92 14.97
C SER A 553 -2.09 -15.28 15.32
N VAL A 554 -2.51 -14.80 16.48
CA VAL A 554 -3.90 -14.77 16.92
C VAL A 554 -4.22 -13.32 17.26
N GLY A 555 -5.33 -12.83 16.74
CA GLY A 555 -5.70 -11.44 16.92
C GLY A 555 -7.19 -11.20 17.04
N ILE A 556 -7.51 -10.02 17.57
CA ILE A 556 -8.85 -9.46 17.66
C ILE A 556 -8.89 -8.19 16.82
N ASN A 557 -9.85 -8.12 15.92
CA ASN A 557 -10.14 -6.94 15.11
C ASN A 557 -11.63 -7.01 14.71
N PHE A 558 -12.46 -6.20 15.38
CA PHE A 558 -13.90 -6.18 15.18
C PHE A 558 -14.34 -5.35 13.97
#